data_815369346b875fab6cb3762e81d47f6e
#
_entry.id   815369346b875fab6cb3762e81d47f6e
#
_cell.length_a   1.000
_cell.length_b   1.000
_cell.length_c   1.000
_cell.angle_alpha   90.00
_cell.angle_beta   90.00
_cell.angle_gamma   90.00
#
_symmetry.space_group_name_H-M   'P 1'
#
loop_
_entity.id
_entity.type
_entity.pdbx_description
1 polymer ?
#
loop_
_entity_poly.entity_id
_entity_poly.type
_entity_poly.pdbx_seq_one_letter_code
_entity_poly.pdbx_strand_id
1 'polypeptide(L)'
;MKMIADLHIHSRYSMATSKDGNPENLDLWARKKGISLIGTGDFTHFAWREELLEKLIPAEDGLYRLKEEYVALEARKYPGEAPRFVITGEISSVYKKYGKSRRVHNVLILPGLEAAEQLSNRLEKIGNIHSDGRPILGLDSHDLLELMLDTCPEGMLVPAHIWTPHYSVFGAFTRFQSMEECFGDLTPYVHAVETGLSSDPAMNWQLSSLDAYQLISNSDAHSPGKLGREANLLDIDRSYEGLYQAIQKGQGLDGTLEFFPEEGKYHYDGHRKCGICLSPEETEQYHGLCPVCGKKLTIGVEHRIQELADRKKGFVPKNARHFEKLVPLPEVISQVMGFSPTSKRVQAKYQELLKSLGSEFDILRQVPLEDLKKTGGELLSESIGCIRRGNVICHPGYDGAYGTIEFGN
;
A
#
# COMPACT_ATOMS: atom_id res chain seq x y z
N MET A 1 7.13 14.59 15.08
CA MET A 1 6.89 13.35 15.87
C MET A 1 6.98 12.16 14.92
N LYS A 2 7.77 11.13 15.30
CA LYS A 2 7.90 9.93 14.48
C LYS A 2 6.62 9.09 14.50
N MET A 3 6.09 8.80 13.32
CA MET A 3 4.83 8.07 13.12
C MET A 3 4.97 7.07 11.99
N ILE A 4 4.19 6.00 12.05
CA ILE A 4 3.99 5.08 10.93
C ILE A 4 2.56 5.29 10.42
N ALA A 5 2.42 5.52 9.11
CA ALA A 5 1.16 5.81 8.46
C ALA A 5 0.83 4.81 7.35
N ASP A 6 -0.40 4.32 7.32
CA ASP A 6 -0.96 3.50 6.26
C ASP A 6 -2.24 4.17 5.75
N LEU A 7 -2.18 4.77 4.56
CA LEU A 7 -3.18 5.72 4.07
C LEU A 7 -4.11 5.13 3.00
N HIS A 8 -3.82 3.92 2.50
CA HIS A 8 -4.60 3.24 1.48
C HIS A 8 -5.08 1.89 2.00
N ILE A 9 -6.32 1.87 2.42
CA ILE A 9 -7.02 0.70 2.95
C ILE A 9 -8.46 0.67 2.46
N HIS A 10 -9.14 -0.44 2.68
CA HIS A 10 -10.56 -0.62 2.36
C HIS A 10 -11.39 -1.00 3.57
N SER A 11 -12.60 -0.46 3.62
CA SER A 11 -13.60 -0.80 4.62
C SER A 11 -14.38 -2.07 4.25
N ARG A 12 -15.26 -2.49 5.15
CA ARG A 12 -16.19 -3.60 4.89
C ARG A 12 -17.21 -3.36 3.78
N TYR A 13 -17.28 -2.13 3.27
CA TYR A 13 -18.20 -1.74 2.18
C TYR A 13 -17.57 -1.89 0.80
N SER A 14 -16.28 -2.14 0.70
CA SER A 14 -15.63 -2.46 -0.58
C SER A 14 -15.77 -3.93 -0.94
N MET A 15 -15.80 -4.21 -2.24
CA MET A 15 -15.86 -5.56 -2.77
C MET A 15 -14.62 -6.37 -2.37
N ALA A 16 -14.82 -7.65 -2.09
CA ALA A 16 -13.76 -8.60 -1.72
C ALA A 16 -13.00 -8.27 -0.41
N THR A 17 -13.60 -7.46 0.47
CA THR A 17 -13.04 -7.10 1.78
C THR A 17 -13.64 -7.95 2.92
N SER A 18 -12.95 -7.91 4.07
CA SER A 18 -13.45 -8.52 5.30
C SER A 18 -14.61 -7.71 5.90
N LYS A 19 -15.61 -8.40 6.42
CA LYS A 19 -16.70 -7.77 7.22
C LYS A 19 -16.17 -7.10 8.50
N ASP A 20 -14.96 -7.45 8.92
CA ASP A 20 -14.27 -6.87 10.09
C ASP A 20 -13.61 -5.52 9.79
N GLY A 21 -13.66 -5.04 8.54
CA GLY A 21 -13.14 -3.72 8.14
C GLY A 21 -14.00 -2.57 8.67
N ASN A 22 -14.11 -2.44 9.99
CA ASN A 22 -14.84 -1.40 10.72
C ASN A 22 -13.89 -0.57 11.61
N PRO A 23 -14.27 0.63 12.09
CA PRO A 23 -13.37 1.52 12.82
C PRO A 23 -12.77 0.89 14.09
N GLU A 24 -13.53 0.05 14.80
CA GLU A 24 -13.09 -0.62 16.02
C GLU A 24 -11.94 -1.61 15.78
N ASN A 25 -12.08 -2.40 14.71
CA ASN A 25 -11.04 -3.35 14.34
C ASN A 25 -9.85 -2.67 13.66
N LEU A 26 -10.05 -1.59 12.94
CA LEU A 26 -8.96 -0.78 12.39
C LEU A 26 -8.12 -0.18 13.52
N ASP A 27 -8.76 0.42 14.55
CA ASP A 27 -8.07 0.91 15.76
C ASP A 27 -7.30 -0.21 16.47
N LEU A 28 -7.93 -1.36 16.69
CA LEU A 28 -7.30 -2.51 17.34
C LEU A 28 -6.06 -2.99 16.59
N TRP A 29 -6.18 -3.17 15.28
CA TRP A 29 -5.07 -3.69 14.48
C TRP A 29 -3.96 -2.65 14.29
N ALA A 30 -4.29 -1.37 14.20
CA ALA A 30 -3.27 -0.32 14.20
C ALA A 30 -2.41 -0.34 15.47
N ARG A 31 -3.03 -0.51 16.65
CA ARG A 31 -2.29 -0.68 17.91
C ARG A 31 -1.41 -1.93 17.90
N LYS A 32 -1.94 -3.07 17.42
CA LYS A 32 -1.16 -4.31 17.29
C LYS A 32 0.04 -4.15 16.36
N LYS A 33 -0.15 -3.43 15.28
CA LYS A 33 0.89 -3.19 14.27
C LYS A 33 1.89 -2.10 14.67
N GLY A 34 1.48 -1.14 15.49
CA GLY A 34 2.26 0.07 15.81
C GLY A 34 2.06 1.19 14.79
N ILE A 35 0.89 1.23 14.13
CA ILE A 35 0.50 2.29 13.18
C ILE A 35 -0.11 3.45 13.96
N SER A 36 0.39 4.65 13.71
CA SER A 36 -0.04 5.87 14.39
C SER A 36 -1.11 6.64 13.63
N LEU A 37 -1.12 6.52 12.28
CA LEU A 37 -2.05 7.20 11.39
C LEU A 37 -2.59 6.23 10.34
N ILE A 38 -3.92 6.16 10.22
CA ILE A 38 -4.60 5.25 9.30
C ILE A 38 -5.52 6.05 8.40
N GLY A 39 -5.51 5.75 7.10
CA GLY A 39 -6.59 6.15 6.20
C GLY A 39 -7.90 5.45 6.58
N THR A 40 -9.04 6.13 6.39
CA THR A 40 -10.34 5.48 6.60
C THR A 40 -10.71 4.51 5.48
N GLY A 41 -10.20 4.75 4.28
CA GLY A 41 -10.71 4.14 3.05
C GLY A 41 -12.13 4.58 2.72
N ASP A 42 -12.55 4.32 1.51
CA ASP A 42 -13.96 4.24 1.06
C ASP A 42 -14.87 5.43 1.39
N PHE A 43 -14.33 6.65 1.53
CA PHE A 43 -15.09 7.84 1.95
C PHE A 43 -16.29 8.14 1.06
N THR A 44 -16.33 7.65 -0.18
CA THR A 44 -17.44 7.88 -1.10
C THR A 44 -18.70 7.12 -0.71
N HIS A 45 -18.59 6.01 0.00
CA HIS A 45 -19.72 5.16 0.37
C HIS A 45 -20.54 5.80 1.51
N PHE A 46 -21.81 6.08 1.27
CA PHE A 46 -22.68 6.81 2.21
C PHE A 46 -22.73 6.14 3.60
N ALA A 47 -23.03 4.84 3.65
CA ALA A 47 -23.15 4.14 4.93
C ALA A 47 -21.81 4.07 5.71
N TRP A 48 -20.67 4.11 5.00
CA TRP A 48 -19.36 4.21 5.66
C TRP A 48 -19.15 5.59 6.28
N ARG A 49 -19.47 6.68 5.56
CA ARG A 49 -19.39 8.02 6.13
C ARG A 49 -20.28 8.20 7.36
N GLU A 50 -21.53 7.69 7.33
CA GLU A 50 -22.42 7.69 8.50
C GLU A 50 -21.79 6.96 9.69
N GLU A 51 -21.18 5.79 9.46
CA GLU A 51 -20.49 5.04 10.51
C GLU A 51 -19.28 5.79 11.07
N LEU A 52 -18.51 6.48 10.20
CA LEU A 52 -17.39 7.31 10.63
C LEU A 52 -17.87 8.50 11.46
N LEU A 53 -18.94 9.19 11.06
CA LEU A 53 -19.55 10.28 11.80
C LEU A 53 -20.07 9.82 13.17
N GLU A 54 -20.68 8.64 13.23
CA GLU A 54 -21.16 8.05 14.48
C GLU A 54 -20.01 7.73 15.44
N LYS A 55 -18.92 7.11 14.95
CA LYS A 55 -17.91 6.46 15.79
C LYS A 55 -16.65 7.26 16.01
N LEU A 56 -16.33 8.20 15.14
CA LEU A 56 -15.13 9.03 15.26
C LEU A 56 -15.47 10.40 15.90
N ILE A 57 -14.46 10.97 16.53
CA ILE A 57 -14.50 12.38 16.99
C ILE A 57 -13.24 13.09 16.49
N PRO A 58 -13.29 14.39 16.23
CA PRO A 58 -12.12 15.21 15.94
C PRO A 58 -11.04 15.04 17.02
N ALA A 59 -9.81 15.00 16.60
CA ALA A 59 -8.63 14.97 17.46
C ALA A 59 -7.76 16.21 17.19
N GLU A 60 -6.63 16.02 16.52
CA GLU A 60 -5.84 17.13 15.99
C GLU A 60 -6.47 17.63 14.67
N ASP A 61 -6.05 18.79 14.18
CA ASP A 61 -6.59 19.41 12.97
C ASP A 61 -6.59 18.44 11.78
N GLY A 62 -7.78 18.24 11.20
CA GLY A 62 -8.03 17.31 10.08
C GLY A 62 -7.88 15.82 10.40
N LEU A 63 -7.61 15.47 11.66
CA LEU A 63 -7.51 14.08 12.11
C LEU A 63 -8.63 13.71 13.08
N TYR A 64 -8.91 12.42 13.13
CA TYR A 64 -9.96 11.84 13.97
C TYR A 64 -9.41 10.74 14.87
N ARG A 65 -10.13 10.40 15.93
CA ARG A 65 -9.89 9.21 16.74
C ARG A 65 -11.21 8.49 17.05
N LEU A 66 -11.11 7.21 17.32
CA LEU A 66 -12.26 6.42 17.74
C LEU A 66 -12.78 6.94 19.10
N LYS A 67 -14.10 7.06 19.25
CA LYS A 67 -14.75 7.37 20.54
C LYS A 67 -14.48 6.24 21.53
N GLU A 68 -14.28 6.59 22.81
CA GLU A 68 -13.88 5.65 23.86
C GLU A 68 -14.85 4.49 24.05
N GLU A 69 -16.12 4.73 23.83
CA GLU A 69 -17.20 3.72 23.93
C GLU A 69 -17.12 2.62 22.87
N TYR A 70 -16.47 2.89 21.72
CA TYR A 70 -16.26 1.93 20.64
C TYR A 70 -14.88 1.25 20.69
N VAL A 71 -13.98 1.70 21.57
CA VAL A 71 -12.65 1.07 21.71
C VAL A 71 -12.81 -0.33 22.26
N ALA A 72 -12.38 -1.33 21.49
CA ALA A 72 -12.44 -2.74 21.88
C ALA A 72 -11.66 -2.99 23.18
N LEU A 73 -12.20 -3.84 24.06
CA LEU A 73 -11.52 -4.21 25.31
C LEU A 73 -10.12 -4.80 25.07
N GLU A 74 -9.95 -5.51 23.96
CA GLU A 74 -8.65 -6.03 23.56
C GLU A 74 -7.66 -4.91 23.22
N ALA A 75 -8.10 -3.85 22.56
CA ALA A 75 -7.28 -2.70 22.16
C ALA A 75 -6.62 -2.02 23.37
N ARG A 76 -7.29 -2.00 24.52
CA ARG A 76 -6.78 -1.45 25.79
C ARG A 76 -5.59 -2.21 26.37
N LYS A 77 -5.30 -3.42 25.86
CA LYS A 77 -4.13 -4.21 26.27
C LYS A 77 -2.84 -3.79 25.58
N TYR A 78 -2.94 -3.01 24.50
CA TYR A 78 -1.78 -2.53 23.77
C TYR A 78 -1.45 -1.11 24.23
N PRO A 79 -0.31 -0.91 24.91
CA PRO A 79 0.09 0.40 25.41
C PRO A 79 0.44 1.33 24.25
N GLY A 80 0.29 2.62 24.45
CA GLY A 80 0.59 3.66 23.48
C GLY A 80 -0.58 4.61 23.23
N GLU A 81 -0.33 5.61 22.44
CA GLU A 81 -1.37 6.56 22.03
C GLU A 81 -2.37 5.90 21.07
N ALA A 82 -3.62 6.34 21.17
CA ALA A 82 -4.66 5.92 20.23
C ALA A 82 -4.28 6.32 18.81
N PRO A 83 -4.41 5.44 17.82
CA PRO A 83 -4.16 5.78 16.43
C PRO A 83 -5.10 6.90 15.96
N ARG A 84 -4.67 7.64 14.96
CA ARG A 84 -5.48 8.66 14.29
C ARG A 84 -5.98 8.13 12.97
N PHE A 85 -7.12 8.65 12.57
CA PHE A 85 -7.73 8.41 11.26
C PHE A 85 -7.66 9.70 10.44
N VAL A 86 -7.30 9.57 9.17
CA VAL A 86 -7.44 10.61 8.15
C VAL A 86 -8.40 10.13 7.08
N ILE A 87 -9.20 11.02 6.52
CA ILE A 87 -10.20 10.64 5.53
C ILE A 87 -9.54 10.32 4.20
N THR A 88 -9.70 9.08 3.75
CA THR A 88 -9.15 8.60 2.47
C THR A 88 -10.16 7.75 1.71
N GLY A 89 -9.85 7.48 0.45
CA GLY A 89 -10.59 6.53 -0.36
C GLY A 89 -9.98 6.38 -1.74
N GLU A 90 -10.16 5.22 -2.34
CA GLU A 90 -9.70 4.90 -3.69
C GLU A 90 -10.85 5.04 -4.69
N ILE A 91 -10.57 5.69 -5.83
CA ILE A 91 -11.47 5.80 -6.98
C ILE A 91 -10.88 5.03 -8.16
N SER A 92 -11.69 4.15 -8.73
CA SER A 92 -11.34 3.40 -9.95
C SER A 92 -11.79 4.18 -11.18
N SER A 93 -10.85 4.82 -11.87
CA SER A 93 -11.07 5.53 -13.12
C SER A 93 -11.00 4.58 -14.32
N VAL A 94 -12.10 4.40 -15.07
CA VAL A 94 -12.17 3.53 -16.26
C VAL A 94 -12.71 4.30 -17.44
N TYR A 95 -11.84 4.61 -18.39
CA TYR A 95 -12.16 5.54 -19.48
C TYR A 95 -11.43 5.21 -20.79
N LYS A 96 -11.72 5.93 -21.87
CA LYS A 96 -10.99 5.84 -23.13
C LYS A 96 -10.13 7.08 -23.32
N LYS A 97 -8.82 6.88 -23.55
CA LYS A 97 -7.86 7.95 -23.86
C LYS A 97 -6.85 7.47 -24.91
N TYR A 98 -6.59 8.28 -25.91
CA TYR A 98 -5.71 7.93 -27.05
C TYR A 98 -6.12 6.62 -27.75
N GLY A 99 -7.42 6.40 -27.93
CA GLY A 99 -7.97 5.22 -28.59
C GLY A 99 -7.87 3.89 -27.82
N LYS A 100 -7.40 3.93 -26.57
CA LYS A 100 -7.24 2.75 -25.71
C LYS A 100 -8.10 2.85 -24.46
N SER A 101 -8.55 1.71 -23.93
CA SER A 101 -9.16 1.65 -22.61
C SER A 101 -8.08 1.83 -21.55
N ARG A 102 -8.29 2.76 -20.63
CA ARG A 102 -7.41 3.07 -19.50
C ARG A 102 -8.12 2.72 -18.21
N ARG A 103 -7.36 2.20 -17.25
CA ARG A 103 -7.86 1.83 -15.93
C ARG A 103 -6.81 2.24 -14.91
N VAL A 104 -7.16 3.21 -14.08
CA VAL A 104 -6.25 3.78 -13.08
C VAL A 104 -6.97 3.87 -11.75
N HIS A 105 -6.33 3.44 -10.69
CA HIS A 105 -6.76 3.71 -9.32
C HIS A 105 -6.07 4.97 -8.81
N ASN A 106 -6.83 5.78 -8.10
CA ASN A 106 -6.34 7.01 -7.49
C ASN A 106 -6.79 7.05 -6.02
N VAL A 107 -5.85 7.17 -5.12
CA VAL A 107 -6.14 7.44 -3.69
C VAL A 107 -6.34 8.92 -3.50
N LEU A 108 -7.42 9.28 -2.86
CA LEU A 108 -7.71 10.65 -2.42
C LEU A 108 -7.57 10.73 -0.91
N ILE A 109 -6.91 11.79 -0.43
CA ILE A 109 -6.71 12.07 1.00
C ILE A 109 -7.29 13.46 1.26
N LEU A 110 -8.24 13.56 2.19
CA LEU A 110 -9.05 14.74 2.38
C LEU A 110 -8.91 15.28 3.82
N PRO A 111 -9.04 16.61 4.02
CA PRO A 111 -8.87 17.26 5.32
C PRO A 111 -9.98 16.98 6.32
N GLY A 112 -11.07 16.32 5.91
CA GLY A 112 -12.14 15.96 6.82
C GLY A 112 -13.39 15.42 6.15
N LEU A 113 -14.37 15.04 6.98
CA LEU A 113 -15.63 14.43 6.55
C LEU A 113 -16.51 15.38 5.73
N GLU A 114 -16.43 16.69 5.98
CA GLU A 114 -17.16 17.68 5.18
C GLU A 114 -16.67 17.72 3.73
N ALA A 115 -15.36 17.77 3.52
CA ALA A 115 -14.76 17.69 2.19
C ALA A 115 -15.11 16.37 1.49
N ALA A 116 -15.11 15.26 2.23
CA ALA A 116 -15.53 13.96 1.72
C ALA A 116 -16.99 13.94 1.25
N GLU A 117 -17.90 14.56 2.00
CA GLU A 117 -19.29 14.68 1.62
C GLU A 117 -19.47 15.55 0.37
N GLN A 118 -18.84 16.72 0.35
CA GLN A 118 -18.92 17.64 -0.81
C GLN A 118 -18.40 16.97 -2.09
N LEU A 119 -17.27 16.29 -2.02
CA LEU A 119 -16.70 15.58 -3.19
C LEU A 119 -17.57 14.40 -3.59
N SER A 120 -18.09 13.62 -2.64
CA SER A 120 -19.00 12.50 -2.91
C SER A 120 -20.28 12.97 -3.62
N ASN A 121 -20.87 14.09 -3.22
CA ASN A 121 -22.06 14.67 -3.86
C ASN A 121 -21.80 15.09 -5.32
N ARG A 122 -20.57 15.44 -5.68
CA ARG A 122 -20.18 15.72 -7.06
C ARG A 122 -19.95 14.42 -7.85
N LEU A 123 -19.27 13.44 -7.27
CA LEU A 123 -19.00 12.13 -7.89
C LEU A 123 -20.28 11.34 -8.16
N GLU A 124 -21.28 11.42 -7.28
CA GLU A 124 -22.60 10.78 -7.44
C GLU A 124 -23.33 11.22 -8.70
N LYS A 125 -23.13 12.47 -9.14
CA LYS A 125 -23.70 12.99 -10.39
C LYS A 125 -23.04 12.39 -11.64
N ILE A 126 -21.86 11.79 -11.50
CA ILE A 126 -21.08 11.21 -12.58
C ILE A 126 -21.34 9.70 -12.67
N GLY A 127 -21.49 9.02 -11.54
CA GLY A 127 -21.70 7.58 -11.52
C GLY A 127 -22.13 7.01 -10.18
N ASN A 128 -22.31 5.70 -10.14
CA ASN A 128 -22.74 5.02 -8.93
C ASN A 128 -21.59 4.90 -7.92
N ILE A 129 -21.73 5.52 -6.76
CA ILE A 129 -20.81 5.47 -5.62
C ILE A 129 -21.37 4.71 -4.42
N HIS A 130 -22.54 4.07 -4.56
CA HIS A 130 -23.25 3.42 -3.44
C HIS A 130 -23.06 1.91 -3.37
N SER A 131 -22.62 1.28 -4.45
CA SER A 131 -22.55 -0.18 -4.54
C SER A 131 -21.22 -0.78 -4.09
N ASP A 132 -20.18 0.04 -3.98
CA ASP A 132 -18.83 -0.36 -3.62
C ASP A 132 -18.11 0.81 -2.93
N GLY A 133 -17.39 0.54 -1.84
CA GLY A 133 -16.54 1.54 -1.18
C GLY A 133 -15.50 2.14 -2.10
N ARG A 134 -15.02 1.36 -3.07
CA ARG A 134 -14.16 1.79 -4.18
C ARG A 134 -14.97 1.88 -5.47
N PRO A 135 -15.62 3.01 -5.76
CA PRO A 135 -16.49 3.13 -6.93
C PRO A 135 -15.68 3.08 -8.23
N ILE A 136 -16.27 2.42 -9.24
CA ILE A 136 -15.75 2.42 -10.62
C ILE A 136 -16.51 3.50 -11.41
N LEU A 137 -15.78 4.53 -11.82
CA LEU A 137 -16.35 5.67 -12.53
C LEU A 137 -15.81 5.76 -13.95
N GLY A 138 -16.70 6.11 -14.90
CA GLY A 138 -16.34 6.46 -16.28
C GLY A 138 -15.70 7.84 -16.37
N LEU A 139 -14.75 8.15 -15.50
CA LEU A 139 -14.12 9.46 -15.33
C LEU A 139 -12.61 9.35 -15.58
N ASP A 140 -12.05 10.25 -16.38
CA ASP A 140 -10.60 10.35 -16.59
C ASP A 140 -9.90 10.74 -15.28
N SER A 141 -8.71 10.22 -15.02
CA SER A 141 -7.92 10.60 -13.85
C SER A 141 -7.59 12.09 -13.82
N HIS A 142 -7.41 12.72 -14.98
CA HIS A 142 -7.28 14.16 -15.13
C HIS A 142 -8.53 14.88 -14.58
N ASP A 143 -9.72 14.49 -15.07
CA ASP A 143 -10.98 15.12 -14.69
C ASP A 143 -11.33 14.84 -13.21
N LEU A 144 -10.92 13.68 -12.68
CA LEU A 144 -11.05 13.38 -11.24
C LEU A 144 -10.18 14.33 -10.41
N LEU A 145 -8.95 14.59 -10.84
CA LEU A 145 -8.05 15.54 -10.17
C LEU A 145 -8.61 16.96 -10.23
N GLU A 146 -9.09 17.41 -11.39
CA GLU A 146 -9.75 18.72 -11.55
C GLU A 146 -10.94 18.85 -10.60
N LEU A 147 -11.81 17.83 -10.58
CA LEU A 147 -12.98 17.80 -9.71
C LEU A 147 -12.62 17.90 -8.23
N MET A 148 -11.57 17.21 -7.81
CA MET A 148 -11.06 17.26 -6.44
C MET A 148 -10.54 18.66 -6.12
N LEU A 149 -9.68 19.23 -6.95
CA LEU A 149 -9.08 20.56 -6.74
C LEU A 149 -10.16 21.65 -6.67
N ASP A 150 -11.18 21.57 -7.53
CA ASP A 150 -12.33 22.50 -7.52
C ASP A 150 -13.21 22.39 -6.27
N THR A 151 -13.23 21.21 -5.64
CA THR A 151 -14.09 20.94 -4.48
C THR A 151 -13.33 21.16 -3.17
N CYS A 152 -12.10 20.74 -3.11
CA CYS A 152 -11.23 20.74 -1.93
C CYS A 152 -9.77 20.96 -2.38
N PRO A 153 -9.31 22.23 -2.50
CA PRO A 153 -7.95 22.53 -2.93
C PRO A 153 -6.85 21.95 -2.01
N GLU A 154 -7.17 21.71 -0.74
CA GLU A 154 -6.28 21.06 0.21
C GLU A 154 -6.31 19.52 0.10
N GLY A 155 -7.14 18.95 -0.74
CA GLY A 155 -7.16 17.52 -1.02
C GLY A 155 -5.89 17.08 -1.75
N MET A 156 -5.52 15.83 -1.56
CA MET A 156 -4.37 15.22 -2.25
C MET A 156 -4.85 14.03 -3.08
N LEU A 157 -4.42 13.96 -4.34
CA LEU A 157 -4.60 12.80 -5.19
C LEU A 157 -3.26 12.11 -5.40
N VAL A 158 -3.22 10.82 -5.13
CA VAL A 158 -2.05 9.97 -5.31
C VAL A 158 -2.44 8.81 -6.24
N PRO A 159 -1.83 8.69 -7.43
CA PRO A 159 -1.99 7.48 -8.26
C PRO A 159 -1.55 6.25 -7.48
N ALA A 160 -2.48 5.29 -7.33
CA ALA A 160 -2.27 4.10 -6.52
C ALA A 160 -1.39 3.08 -7.23
N HIS A 161 -0.54 2.37 -6.48
CA HIS A 161 0.24 1.19 -6.90
C HIS A 161 0.60 1.21 -8.39
N ILE A 162 1.37 2.23 -8.80
CA ILE A 162 1.54 2.68 -10.20
C ILE A 162 2.04 1.63 -11.19
N TRP A 163 2.52 0.46 -10.72
CA TRP A 163 3.07 -0.61 -11.55
C TRP A 163 2.21 -1.87 -11.62
N THR A 164 1.16 -2.00 -10.80
CA THR A 164 0.31 -3.20 -10.90
C THR A 164 -0.18 -3.37 -12.33
N PRO A 165 -0.21 -4.60 -12.88
CA PRO A 165 -0.59 -4.82 -14.27
C PRO A 165 -1.95 -4.23 -14.64
N HIS A 166 -2.90 -4.29 -13.70
CA HIS A 166 -4.25 -3.76 -13.87
C HIS A 166 -4.46 -2.52 -12.98
N TYR A 167 -5.25 -1.56 -13.46
CA TYR A 167 -5.70 -0.40 -12.70
C TYR A 167 -4.57 0.48 -12.14
N SER A 168 -3.56 0.73 -12.94
CA SER A 168 -2.44 1.59 -12.57
C SER A 168 -1.95 2.44 -13.76
N VAL A 169 -1.15 3.46 -13.51
CA VAL A 169 -0.65 4.35 -14.56
C VAL A 169 0.26 3.60 -15.53
N PHE A 170 1.29 2.93 -15.01
CA PHE A 170 2.34 2.30 -15.82
C PHE A 170 2.14 0.81 -16.10
N GLY A 171 1.17 0.18 -15.46
CA GLY A 171 0.93 -1.25 -15.57
C GLY A 171 0.75 -1.75 -17.00
N ALA A 172 1.07 -3.01 -17.25
CA ALA A 172 1.14 -3.62 -18.57
C ALA A 172 -0.17 -3.55 -19.40
N PHE A 173 -1.33 -3.39 -18.75
CA PHE A 173 -2.63 -3.26 -19.44
C PHE A 173 -3.03 -1.81 -19.71
N THR A 174 -2.71 -0.88 -18.80
CA THR A 174 -3.01 0.56 -18.98
C THR A 174 -1.98 1.21 -19.90
N ARG A 175 -0.67 0.97 -19.64
CA ARG A 175 0.46 1.35 -20.50
C ARG A 175 0.53 2.84 -20.84
N PHE A 176 0.33 3.73 -19.91
CA PHE A 176 0.81 5.10 -20.07
C PHE A 176 2.35 5.11 -20.07
N GLN A 177 2.95 6.02 -20.82
CA GLN A 177 4.40 6.13 -20.89
C GLN A 177 4.95 7.18 -19.91
N SER A 178 4.10 8.11 -19.47
CA SER A 178 4.44 9.14 -18.51
C SER A 178 3.23 9.58 -17.70
N MET A 179 3.46 10.34 -16.63
CA MET A 179 2.39 10.96 -15.84
C MET A 179 1.62 12.00 -16.64
N GLU A 180 2.29 12.72 -17.53
CA GLU A 180 1.69 13.71 -18.42
C GLU A 180 0.69 13.07 -19.40
N GLU A 181 0.93 11.87 -19.87
CA GLU A 181 -0.07 11.15 -20.66
C GLU A 181 -1.35 10.85 -19.87
N CYS A 182 -1.24 10.63 -18.56
CA CYS A 182 -2.37 10.36 -17.68
C CYS A 182 -3.08 11.65 -17.28
N PHE A 183 -2.34 12.63 -16.73
CA PHE A 183 -2.89 13.81 -16.06
C PHE A 183 -2.82 15.11 -16.87
N GLY A 184 -2.18 15.11 -18.06
CA GLY A 184 -2.12 16.27 -18.94
C GLY A 184 -1.51 17.50 -18.28
N ASP A 185 -2.15 18.63 -18.43
CA ASP A 185 -1.77 19.92 -17.85
C ASP A 185 -1.93 19.99 -16.31
N LEU A 186 -2.67 19.04 -15.70
CA LEU A 186 -2.78 18.91 -14.24
C LEU A 186 -1.65 18.07 -13.60
N THR A 187 -0.73 17.52 -14.39
CA THR A 187 0.44 16.78 -13.85
C THR A 187 1.19 17.54 -12.74
N PRO A 188 1.38 18.89 -12.80
CA PRO A 188 2.05 19.63 -11.73
C PRO A 188 1.34 19.61 -10.36
N TYR A 189 0.09 19.17 -10.31
CA TYR A 189 -0.68 19.01 -9.06
C TYR A 189 -0.62 17.59 -8.47
N VAL A 190 0.02 16.65 -9.17
CA VAL A 190 0.34 15.33 -8.63
C VAL A 190 1.75 15.41 -8.03
N HIS A 191 1.88 15.21 -6.73
CA HIS A 191 3.15 15.37 -6.02
C HIS A 191 3.71 14.07 -5.45
N ALA A 192 2.88 13.05 -5.34
CA ALA A 192 3.27 11.74 -4.85
C ALA A 192 2.70 10.62 -5.73
N VAL A 193 3.37 9.49 -5.73
CA VAL A 193 2.90 8.24 -6.35
C VAL A 193 3.09 7.09 -5.36
N GLU A 194 2.22 6.08 -5.43
CA GLU A 194 2.30 4.92 -4.55
C GLU A 194 3.07 3.79 -5.22
N THR A 195 4.07 3.24 -4.52
CA THR A 195 4.83 2.06 -4.94
C THR A 195 3.91 0.85 -5.04
N GLY A 196 3.13 0.61 -4.00
CA GLY A 196 2.26 -0.55 -3.85
C GLY A 196 3.02 -1.87 -3.78
N LEU A 197 2.33 -2.94 -3.46
CA LEU A 197 2.91 -4.29 -3.23
C LEU A 197 3.68 -4.88 -4.44
N SER A 198 3.66 -4.23 -5.59
CA SER A 198 4.29 -4.73 -6.83
C SER A 198 5.63 -4.08 -7.14
N SER A 199 6.00 -2.99 -6.46
CA SER A 199 7.28 -2.30 -6.68
C SER A 199 7.80 -1.69 -5.39
N ASP A 200 9.09 -1.42 -5.34
CA ASP A 200 9.75 -0.71 -4.26
C ASP A 200 10.46 0.57 -4.77
N PRO A 201 10.98 1.43 -3.90
CA PRO A 201 11.69 2.63 -4.33
C PRO A 201 12.87 2.36 -5.26
N ALA A 202 13.62 1.27 -5.07
CA ALA A 202 14.77 0.96 -5.91
C ALA A 202 14.37 0.62 -7.36
N MET A 203 13.20 0.00 -7.54
CA MET A 203 12.61 -0.23 -8.85
C MET A 203 12.17 1.09 -9.50
N ASN A 204 11.55 1.98 -8.73
CA ASN A 204 11.08 3.29 -9.21
C ASN A 204 12.22 4.25 -9.57
N TRP A 205 13.37 4.20 -8.89
CA TRP A 205 14.54 5.04 -9.18
C TRP A 205 15.18 4.78 -10.55
N GLN A 206 14.79 3.71 -11.23
CA GLN A 206 15.23 3.43 -12.60
C GLN A 206 14.62 4.39 -13.63
N LEU A 207 13.57 5.14 -13.25
CA LEU A 207 12.93 6.16 -14.09
C LEU A 207 13.22 7.56 -13.55
N SER A 208 13.98 8.37 -14.30
CA SER A 208 14.31 9.75 -13.88
C SER A 208 13.07 10.65 -13.79
N SER A 209 12.06 10.38 -14.58
CA SER A 209 10.78 11.11 -14.55
C SER A 209 10.04 10.99 -13.20
N LEU A 210 10.33 9.97 -12.41
CA LEU A 210 9.74 9.78 -11.09
C LEU A 210 10.44 10.55 -9.97
N ASP A 211 11.60 11.16 -10.22
CA ASP A 211 12.32 11.98 -9.23
C ASP A 211 11.54 13.22 -8.78
N ALA A 212 10.56 13.65 -9.58
CA ALA A 212 9.68 14.78 -9.26
C ALA A 212 8.63 14.45 -8.19
N TYR A 213 8.39 13.18 -7.92
CA TYR A 213 7.31 12.72 -7.04
C TYR A 213 7.85 12.16 -5.73
N GLN A 214 7.08 12.34 -4.65
CA GLN A 214 7.32 11.60 -3.43
C GLN A 214 6.86 10.14 -3.64
N LEU A 215 7.72 9.19 -3.29
CA LEU A 215 7.33 7.78 -3.24
C LEU A 215 6.70 7.51 -1.88
N ILE A 216 5.44 7.11 -1.86
CA ILE A 216 4.74 6.64 -0.66
C ILE A 216 4.33 5.19 -0.83
N SER A 217 4.11 4.52 0.27
CA SER A 217 3.78 3.10 0.28
C SER A 217 2.64 2.83 1.26
N ASN A 218 1.64 2.07 0.84
CA ASN A 218 0.49 1.74 1.66
C ASN A 218 0.04 0.30 1.39
N SER A 219 -0.66 -0.27 2.35
CA SER A 219 -0.94 -1.72 2.36
C SER A 219 -1.99 -2.19 1.35
N ASP A 220 -2.84 -1.31 0.85
CA ASP A 220 -4.06 -1.67 0.11
C ASP A 220 -4.84 -2.79 0.85
N ALA A 221 -5.01 -2.59 2.17
CA ALA A 221 -5.52 -3.62 3.05
C ALA A 221 -7.02 -3.86 2.84
N HIS A 222 -7.38 -5.09 2.47
CA HIS A 222 -8.76 -5.57 2.35
C HIS A 222 -9.25 -6.29 3.63
N SER A 223 -8.47 -6.26 4.69
CA SER A 223 -8.83 -6.73 6.03
C SER A 223 -7.92 -6.09 7.07
N PRO A 224 -8.40 -5.90 8.33
CA PRO A 224 -7.61 -5.22 9.37
C PRO A 224 -6.26 -5.89 9.67
N GLY A 225 -6.19 -7.21 9.59
CA GLY A 225 -4.93 -7.95 9.80
C GLY A 225 -3.85 -7.69 8.74
N LYS A 226 -4.21 -7.10 7.59
CA LYS A 226 -3.30 -6.75 6.49
C LYS A 226 -2.83 -5.31 6.53
N LEU A 227 -3.28 -4.49 7.50
CA LEU A 227 -2.74 -3.15 7.75
C LEU A 227 -1.22 -3.20 7.88
N GLY A 228 -0.54 -2.21 7.33
CA GLY A 228 0.89 -2.04 7.47
C GLY A 228 1.74 -3.10 6.75
N ARG A 229 1.20 -3.84 5.76
CA ARG A 229 2.08 -4.62 4.87
C ARG A 229 3.08 -3.73 4.17
N GLU A 230 2.64 -2.52 3.87
CA GLU A 230 3.43 -1.37 3.48
C GLU A 230 2.95 -0.16 4.27
N ALA A 231 3.84 0.80 4.50
CA ALA A 231 3.54 2.00 5.27
C ALA A 231 4.56 3.11 5.03
N ASN A 232 4.24 4.31 5.49
CA ASN A 232 5.11 5.48 5.43
C ASN A 232 5.73 5.76 6.79
N LEU A 233 7.01 6.11 6.80
CA LEU A 233 7.74 6.61 7.95
C LEU A 233 7.71 8.14 7.93
N LEU A 234 7.08 8.75 8.92
CA LEU A 234 6.88 10.19 9.00
C LEU A 234 7.52 10.76 10.27
N ASP A 235 8.10 11.96 10.16
CA ASP A 235 8.46 12.82 11.30
C ASP A 235 7.82 14.19 11.13
N ILE A 236 6.56 14.30 11.49
CA ILE A 236 5.68 15.44 11.28
C ILE A 236 4.94 15.85 12.55
N ASP A 237 4.38 17.04 12.55
CA ASP A 237 3.35 17.41 13.50
C ASP A 237 2.09 16.58 13.22
N ARG A 238 1.44 16.12 14.27
CA ARG A 238 0.23 15.30 14.15
C ARG A 238 -0.96 16.16 13.76
N SER A 239 -1.11 16.37 12.46
CA SER A 239 -2.19 17.15 11.84
C SER A 239 -2.32 16.78 10.36
N TYR A 240 -3.42 17.16 9.74
CA TYR A 240 -3.59 17.05 8.30
C TYR A 240 -2.55 17.90 7.56
N GLU A 241 -2.27 19.11 8.06
CA GLU A 241 -1.24 19.99 7.47
C GLU A 241 0.14 19.33 7.49
N GLY A 242 0.53 18.70 8.61
CA GLY A 242 1.80 17.96 8.68
C GLY A 242 1.86 16.83 7.64
N LEU A 243 0.76 16.07 7.48
CA LEU A 243 0.64 15.03 6.46
C LEU A 243 0.70 15.63 5.03
N TYR A 244 -0.02 16.74 4.81
CA TYR A 244 0.00 17.46 3.54
C TYR A 244 1.41 17.90 3.14
N GLN A 245 2.16 18.51 4.05
CA GLN A 245 3.56 18.92 3.78
C GLN A 245 4.47 17.71 3.49
N ALA A 246 4.24 16.57 4.16
CA ALA A 246 5.01 15.36 3.90
C ALA A 246 4.74 14.79 2.50
N ILE A 247 3.47 14.69 2.11
CA ILE A 247 3.09 14.07 0.81
C ILE A 247 3.32 15.05 -0.35
N GLN A 248 2.99 16.34 -0.18
CA GLN A 248 3.10 17.32 -1.24
C GLN A 248 4.54 17.82 -1.45
N LYS A 249 5.30 17.99 -0.37
CA LYS A 249 6.63 18.62 -0.40
C LYS A 249 7.76 17.73 0.14
N GLY A 250 7.40 16.54 0.64
CA GLY A 250 8.36 15.62 1.25
C GLY A 250 8.93 16.08 2.60
N GLN A 251 8.32 17.09 3.24
CA GLN A 251 8.78 17.59 4.53
C GLN A 251 8.35 16.66 5.65
N GLY A 252 9.32 15.97 6.26
CA GLY A 252 9.06 14.97 7.29
C GLY A 252 8.62 13.60 6.75
N LEU A 253 8.70 13.35 5.45
CA LEU A 253 8.63 12.01 4.89
C LEU A 253 10.04 11.39 4.99
N ASP A 254 10.26 10.54 6.00
CA ASP A 254 11.57 9.94 6.28
C ASP A 254 11.86 8.75 5.36
N GLY A 255 10.82 8.00 4.96
CA GLY A 255 10.96 6.84 4.09
C GLY A 255 9.73 5.96 4.09
N THR A 256 9.89 4.71 3.66
CA THR A 256 8.80 3.74 3.54
C THR A 256 9.16 2.38 4.12
N LEU A 257 8.13 1.64 4.50
CA LEU A 257 8.17 0.21 4.78
C LEU A 257 7.54 -0.50 3.59
N GLU A 258 8.28 -1.39 2.97
CA GLU A 258 7.91 -2.04 1.73
C GLU A 258 7.71 -3.55 1.93
N PHE A 259 6.81 -4.10 1.18
CA PHE A 259 6.70 -5.53 0.96
C PHE A 259 7.82 -5.98 -0.01
N PHE A 260 8.06 -7.27 -0.12
CA PHE A 260 8.96 -7.79 -1.15
C PHE A 260 8.20 -7.91 -2.48
N PRO A 261 8.46 -7.06 -3.49
CA PRO A 261 7.73 -7.10 -4.76
C PRO A 261 7.80 -8.44 -5.47
N GLU A 262 8.85 -9.22 -5.18
CA GLU A 262 9.06 -10.56 -5.71
C GLU A 262 7.94 -11.53 -5.31
N GLU A 263 7.25 -11.31 -4.18
CA GLU A 263 6.09 -12.12 -3.79
C GLU A 263 4.84 -11.83 -4.64
N GLY A 264 4.83 -10.71 -5.35
CA GLY A 264 3.73 -10.30 -6.22
C GLY A 264 3.45 -11.27 -7.36
N LYS A 265 2.16 -11.53 -7.66
CA LYS A 265 1.68 -12.48 -8.68
C LYS A 265 2.20 -12.24 -10.10
N TYR A 266 2.75 -11.06 -10.37
CA TYR A 266 3.15 -10.61 -11.71
C TYR A 266 4.51 -9.92 -11.69
N HIS A 267 5.40 -10.33 -10.78
CA HIS A 267 6.71 -9.69 -10.67
C HIS A 267 7.55 -9.93 -11.92
N TYR A 268 7.72 -11.21 -12.30
CA TYR A 268 8.41 -11.64 -13.52
C TYR A 268 7.43 -12.00 -14.63
N ASP A 269 7.97 -12.14 -15.84
CA ASP A 269 7.23 -12.64 -16.99
C ASP A 269 6.96 -14.13 -16.85
N GLY A 270 5.89 -14.62 -17.47
CA GLY A 270 5.69 -16.05 -17.38
C GLY A 270 4.50 -16.61 -18.13
N HIS A 271 4.42 -17.94 -18.07
CA HIS A 271 3.28 -18.71 -18.53
C HIS A 271 3.00 -19.83 -17.50
N ARG A 272 2.11 -19.56 -16.58
CA ARG A 272 1.80 -20.44 -15.43
C ARG A 272 1.43 -21.86 -15.83
N LYS A 273 0.66 -22.03 -16.93
CA LYS A 273 0.24 -23.36 -17.39
C LYS A 273 1.40 -24.26 -17.82
N CYS A 274 2.54 -23.66 -18.20
CA CYS A 274 3.75 -24.37 -18.59
C CYS A 274 4.84 -24.35 -17.50
N GLY A 275 4.58 -23.73 -16.35
CA GLY A 275 5.56 -23.59 -15.27
C GLY A 275 6.75 -22.69 -15.65
N ILE A 276 6.56 -21.76 -16.59
CA ILE A 276 7.63 -20.87 -17.09
C ILE A 276 7.57 -19.55 -16.35
N CYS A 277 8.69 -19.21 -15.69
CA CYS A 277 8.99 -17.92 -15.07
C CYS A 277 10.32 -17.42 -15.64
N LEU A 278 10.32 -16.24 -16.24
CA LEU A 278 11.48 -15.68 -16.95
C LEU A 278 11.74 -14.24 -16.49
N SER A 279 13.01 -13.89 -16.38
CA SER A 279 13.40 -12.47 -16.27
C SER A 279 13.08 -11.73 -17.58
N PRO A 280 13.05 -10.39 -17.57
CA PRO A 280 12.86 -9.62 -18.79
C PRO A 280 13.87 -9.96 -19.88
N GLU A 281 15.15 -10.11 -19.50
CA GLU A 281 16.24 -10.46 -20.42
C GLU A 281 16.07 -11.85 -21.05
N GLU A 282 15.61 -12.82 -20.27
CA GLU A 282 15.27 -14.15 -20.79
C GLU A 282 14.05 -14.10 -21.72
N THR A 283 13.04 -13.29 -21.38
CA THR A 283 11.85 -13.09 -22.21
C THR A 283 12.20 -12.53 -23.59
N GLU A 284 13.16 -11.60 -23.66
CA GLU A 284 13.65 -11.07 -24.93
C GLU A 284 14.31 -12.15 -25.80
N GLN A 285 15.09 -13.07 -25.20
CA GLN A 285 15.71 -14.19 -25.93
C GLN A 285 14.67 -15.12 -26.55
N TYR A 286 13.49 -15.26 -25.92
CA TYR A 286 12.37 -16.03 -26.45
C TYR A 286 11.36 -15.20 -27.23
N HIS A 287 11.69 -13.93 -27.57
CA HIS A 287 10.82 -13.02 -28.35
C HIS A 287 9.43 -12.84 -27.73
N GLY A 288 9.32 -12.85 -26.41
CA GLY A 288 8.06 -12.74 -25.68
C GLY A 288 7.14 -13.97 -25.77
N LEU A 289 7.68 -15.11 -26.22
CA LEU A 289 6.93 -16.36 -26.38
C LEU A 289 7.37 -17.42 -25.36
N CYS A 290 6.41 -18.20 -24.89
CA CYS A 290 6.70 -19.33 -24.01
C CYS A 290 7.52 -20.40 -24.74
N PRO A 291 8.72 -20.78 -24.22
CA PRO A 291 9.59 -21.76 -24.89
C PRO A 291 8.98 -23.18 -24.97
N VAL A 292 7.93 -23.45 -24.16
CA VAL A 292 7.26 -24.76 -24.15
C VAL A 292 6.12 -24.85 -25.16
N CYS A 293 5.27 -23.82 -25.25
CA CYS A 293 4.04 -23.91 -26.08
C CYS A 293 3.91 -22.83 -27.16
N GLY A 294 4.86 -21.90 -27.27
CA GLY A 294 4.88 -20.83 -28.26
C GLY A 294 3.83 -19.73 -28.07
N LYS A 295 3.05 -19.76 -26.96
CA LYS A 295 2.08 -18.68 -26.67
C LYS A 295 2.80 -17.47 -26.09
N LYS A 296 2.17 -16.29 -26.23
CA LYS A 296 2.66 -15.06 -25.60
C LYS A 296 2.80 -15.23 -24.09
N LEU A 297 3.89 -14.75 -23.53
CA LEU A 297 4.10 -14.62 -22.09
C LEU A 297 3.24 -13.50 -21.52
N THR A 298 2.83 -13.65 -20.26
CA THR A 298 2.27 -12.56 -19.46
C THR A 298 3.43 -11.70 -19.02
N ILE A 299 3.42 -10.41 -19.38
CA ILE A 299 4.47 -9.46 -19.04
C ILE A 299 4.33 -9.04 -17.58
N GLY A 300 5.43 -9.12 -16.85
CA GLY A 300 5.52 -8.76 -15.44
C GLY A 300 5.88 -7.30 -15.19
N VAL A 301 5.93 -6.94 -13.91
CA VAL A 301 6.23 -5.57 -13.46
C VAL A 301 7.68 -5.20 -13.75
N GLU A 302 8.63 -6.08 -13.48
CA GLU A 302 10.06 -5.83 -13.73
C GLU A 302 10.33 -5.53 -15.21
N HIS A 303 9.71 -6.27 -16.12
CA HIS A 303 9.82 -6.04 -17.56
C HIS A 303 9.22 -4.67 -17.94
N ARG A 304 8.06 -4.32 -17.36
CA ARG A 304 7.43 -3.04 -17.67
C ARG A 304 8.26 -1.86 -17.17
N ILE A 305 8.93 -2.01 -16.02
CA ILE A 305 9.89 -1.02 -15.52
C ILE A 305 11.07 -0.90 -16.49
N GLN A 306 11.66 -2.00 -16.94
CA GLN A 306 12.77 -1.97 -17.91
C GLN A 306 12.38 -1.32 -19.23
N GLU A 307 11.14 -1.51 -19.72
CA GLU A 307 10.66 -0.83 -20.94
C GLU A 307 10.68 0.71 -20.81
N LEU A 308 10.51 1.25 -19.60
CA LEU A 308 10.43 2.70 -19.35
C LEU A 308 11.71 3.27 -18.72
N ALA A 309 12.59 2.42 -18.21
CA ALA A 309 13.79 2.83 -17.49
C ALA A 309 14.77 3.58 -18.40
N ASP A 310 15.27 4.70 -17.92
CA ASP A 310 16.37 5.48 -18.49
C ASP A 310 17.64 5.41 -17.64
N ARG A 311 17.61 4.63 -16.56
CA ARG A 311 18.72 4.39 -15.61
C ARG A 311 18.91 2.90 -15.39
N LYS A 312 20.14 2.52 -15.06
CA LYS A 312 20.48 1.12 -14.75
C LYS A 312 19.88 0.69 -13.41
N LYS A 313 19.52 -0.57 -13.32
CA LYS A 313 19.16 -1.24 -12.05
C LYS A 313 20.27 -1.00 -11.01
N GLY A 314 19.88 -0.66 -9.79
CA GLY A 314 20.79 -0.30 -8.70
C GLY A 314 21.21 1.18 -8.66
N PHE A 315 20.71 2.02 -9.55
CA PHE A 315 20.89 3.47 -9.43
C PHE A 315 20.17 3.99 -8.18
N VAL A 316 20.83 4.88 -7.43
CA VAL A 316 20.27 5.53 -6.24
C VAL A 316 20.35 7.05 -6.42
N PRO A 317 19.21 7.77 -6.44
CA PRO A 317 19.22 9.24 -6.52
C PRO A 317 19.90 9.88 -5.29
N LYS A 318 20.46 11.08 -5.45
CA LYS A 318 21.12 11.79 -4.33
C LYS A 318 20.18 12.12 -3.17
N ASN A 319 18.91 12.32 -3.46
CA ASN A 319 17.84 12.62 -2.50
C ASN A 319 16.97 11.40 -2.17
N ALA A 320 17.46 10.20 -2.46
CA ALA A 320 16.77 8.94 -2.14
C ALA A 320 16.46 8.89 -0.64
N ARG A 321 15.20 8.58 -0.32
CA ARG A 321 14.80 8.30 1.06
C ARG A 321 15.09 6.86 1.41
N HIS A 322 15.22 6.64 2.71
CA HIS A 322 15.37 5.30 3.26
C HIS A 322 14.11 4.46 3.00
N PHE A 323 14.29 3.18 2.78
CA PHE A 323 13.20 2.22 2.83
C PHE A 323 13.66 0.90 3.46
N GLU A 324 12.74 0.19 4.10
CA GLU A 324 12.97 -1.09 4.73
C GLU A 324 12.03 -2.12 4.11
N LYS A 325 12.54 -3.27 3.70
CA LYS A 325 11.69 -4.39 3.27
C LYS A 325 11.34 -5.26 4.47
N LEU A 326 10.06 -5.55 4.65
CA LEU A 326 9.55 -6.34 5.76
C LEU A 326 8.65 -7.49 5.25
N VAL A 327 8.60 -8.54 6.06
CA VAL A 327 7.61 -9.62 5.94
C VAL A 327 6.71 -9.53 7.17
N PRO A 328 5.37 -9.59 7.02
CA PRO A 328 4.45 -9.55 8.16
C PRO A 328 4.79 -10.61 9.21
N LEU A 329 4.80 -10.24 10.48
CA LEU A 329 5.23 -11.13 11.58
C LEU A 329 4.48 -12.48 11.61
N PRO A 330 3.15 -12.56 11.33
CA PRO A 330 2.48 -13.85 11.23
C PRO A 330 3.03 -14.77 10.13
N GLU A 331 3.56 -14.19 9.05
CA GLU A 331 4.15 -14.93 7.93
C GLU A 331 5.55 -15.45 8.30
N VAL A 332 6.35 -14.65 9.02
CA VAL A 332 7.63 -15.09 9.61
C VAL A 332 7.42 -16.24 10.61
N ILE A 333 6.46 -16.09 11.53
CA ILE A 333 6.13 -17.14 12.50
C ILE A 333 5.63 -18.42 11.79
N SER A 334 4.83 -18.25 10.74
CA SER A 334 4.31 -19.34 9.90
C SER A 334 5.44 -20.17 9.32
N GLN A 335 6.43 -19.55 8.74
CA GLN A 335 7.58 -20.23 8.13
C GLN A 335 8.41 -20.97 9.19
N VAL A 336 8.71 -20.32 10.33
CA VAL A 336 9.47 -20.91 11.44
C VAL A 336 8.73 -22.11 12.05
N MET A 337 7.41 -22.04 12.19
CA MET A 337 6.63 -23.09 12.84
C MET A 337 6.10 -24.16 11.88
N GLY A 338 6.14 -23.95 10.57
CA GLY A 338 5.59 -24.86 9.56
C GLY A 338 4.05 -24.95 9.56
N PHE A 339 3.34 -23.89 9.98
CA PHE A 339 1.88 -23.82 9.99
C PHE A 339 1.39 -22.59 9.24
N SER A 340 0.17 -22.65 8.69
CA SER A 340 -0.45 -21.50 8.02
C SER A 340 -0.44 -20.24 8.91
N PRO A 341 -0.22 -19.04 8.35
CA PRO A 341 -0.26 -17.78 9.09
C PRO A 341 -1.57 -17.55 9.86
N THR A 342 -2.67 -18.10 9.37
CA THR A 342 -4.00 -17.99 9.98
C THR A 342 -4.32 -19.09 11.00
N SER A 343 -3.40 -20.05 11.20
CA SER A 343 -3.60 -21.13 12.16
C SER A 343 -3.65 -20.62 13.61
N LYS A 344 -4.43 -21.29 14.45
CA LYS A 344 -4.53 -20.94 15.89
C LYS A 344 -3.17 -20.91 16.58
N ARG A 345 -2.23 -21.79 16.17
CA ARG A 345 -0.89 -21.89 16.76
C ARG A 345 -0.05 -20.65 16.42
N VAL A 346 -0.03 -20.25 15.14
CA VAL A 346 0.68 -19.04 14.70
C VAL A 346 0.07 -17.81 15.33
N GLN A 347 -1.27 -17.70 15.37
CA GLN A 347 -1.93 -16.56 15.98
C GLN A 347 -1.71 -16.49 17.51
N ALA A 348 -1.65 -17.62 18.20
CA ALA A 348 -1.32 -17.65 19.63
C ALA A 348 0.12 -17.15 19.89
N LYS A 349 1.09 -17.59 19.06
CA LYS A 349 2.49 -17.13 19.16
C LYS A 349 2.61 -15.64 18.83
N TYR A 350 1.90 -15.17 17.81
CA TYR A 350 1.82 -13.75 17.46
C TYR A 350 1.34 -12.91 18.67
N GLN A 351 0.24 -13.30 19.31
CA GLN A 351 -0.28 -12.59 20.48
C GLN A 351 0.68 -12.62 21.67
N GLU A 352 1.37 -13.74 21.89
CA GLU A 352 2.41 -13.87 22.94
C GLU A 352 3.55 -12.87 22.71
N LEU A 353 4.04 -12.76 21.48
CA LEU A 353 5.12 -11.85 21.11
C LEU A 353 4.69 -10.38 21.28
N LEU A 354 3.50 -10.01 20.78
CA LEU A 354 2.97 -8.64 20.95
C LEU A 354 2.84 -8.25 22.42
N LYS A 355 2.38 -9.17 23.27
CA LYS A 355 2.23 -8.92 24.72
C LYS A 355 3.58 -8.71 25.40
N SER A 356 4.63 -9.38 24.94
CA SER A 356 5.93 -9.42 25.62
C SER A 356 6.92 -8.39 25.10
N LEU A 357 6.84 -8.04 23.81
CA LEU A 357 7.89 -7.31 23.10
C LEU A 357 7.41 -6.00 22.44
N GLY A 358 6.12 -5.71 22.45
CA GLY A 358 5.56 -4.50 21.85
C GLY A 358 4.80 -4.75 20.55
N SER A 359 4.65 -3.73 19.74
CA SER A 359 3.92 -3.82 18.46
C SER A 359 4.65 -4.68 17.41
N GLU A 360 3.93 -5.06 16.36
CA GLU A 360 4.54 -5.83 15.26
C GLU A 360 5.74 -5.11 14.65
N PHE A 361 5.63 -3.79 14.41
CA PHE A 361 6.75 -3.02 13.87
C PHE A 361 7.90 -2.87 14.85
N ASP A 362 7.66 -2.78 16.17
CA ASP A 362 8.74 -2.81 17.16
C ASP A 362 9.50 -4.14 17.07
N ILE A 363 8.76 -5.25 16.99
CA ILE A 363 9.32 -6.62 16.90
C ILE A 363 10.12 -6.79 15.60
N LEU A 364 9.56 -6.40 14.48
CA LEU A 364 10.23 -6.57 13.17
C LEU A 364 11.45 -5.66 13.00
N ARG A 365 11.46 -4.45 13.60
CA ARG A 365 12.44 -3.41 13.28
C ARG A 365 13.42 -3.09 14.42
N GLN A 366 12.97 -3.07 15.68
CA GLN A 366 13.70 -2.42 16.77
C GLN A 366 14.10 -3.37 17.92
N VAL A 367 13.25 -4.31 18.29
CA VAL A 367 13.51 -5.22 19.40
C VAL A 367 14.85 -5.94 19.21
N PRO A 368 15.77 -5.93 20.21
CA PRO A 368 17.05 -6.61 20.12
C PRO A 368 16.89 -8.11 19.83
N LEU A 369 17.76 -8.66 18.95
CA LEU A 369 17.69 -10.07 18.57
C LEU A 369 17.82 -11.03 19.77
N GLU A 370 18.57 -10.65 20.81
CA GLU A 370 18.67 -11.42 22.05
C GLU A 370 17.35 -11.53 22.80
N ASP A 371 16.52 -10.48 22.80
CA ASP A 371 15.22 -10.49 23.45
C ASP A 371 14.17 -11.26 22.60
N LEU A 372 14.29 -11.17 21.27
CA LEU A 372 13.55 -12.03 20.34
C LEU A 372 13.90 -13.51 20.56
N LYS A 373 15.20 -13.85 20.75
CA LYS A 373 15.64 -15.21 21.01
C LYS A 373 15.07 -15.77 22.30
N LYS A 374 15.06 -14.98 23.39
CA LYS A 374 14.50 -15.39 24.69
C LYS A 374 13.00 -15.69 24.64
N THR A 375 12.24 -14.87 23.89
CA THR A 375 10.77 -14.95 23.85
C THR A 375 10.26 -15.78 22.68
N GLY A 376 10.87 -15.63 21.50
CA GLY A 376 10.44 -16.22 20.24
C GLY A 376 11.17 -17.50 19.86
N GLY A 377 12.35 -17.73 20.44
CA GLY A 377 13.26 -18.81 20.08
C GLY A 377 14.32 -18.38 19.05
N GLU A 378 15.34 -19.22 18.89
CA GLU A 378 16.50 -18.93 18.05
C GLU A 378 16.12 -18.71 16.57
N LEU A 379 15.38 -19.64 15.98
CA LEU A 379 14.97 -19.57 14.57
C LEU A 379 14.18 -18.30 14.24
N LEU A 380 13.27 -17.85 15.11
CA LEU A 380 12.53 -16.62 14.89
C LEU A 380 13.45 -15.39 14.94
N SER A 381 14.36 -15.35 15.90
CA SER A 381 15.35 -14.28 16.03
C SER A 381 16.26 -14.21 14.81
N GLU A 382 16.76 -15.35 14.33
CA GLU A 382 17.59 -15.44 13.11
C GLU A 382 16.82 -14.98 11.88
N SER A 383 15.59 -15.45 11.69
CA SER A 383 14.72 -15.07 10.56
C SER A 383 14.50 -13.56 10.50
N ILE A 384 14.13 -12.94 11.64
CA ILE A 384 13.96 -11.48 11.72
C ILE A 384 15.30 -10.77 11.46
N GLY A 385 16.40 -11.32 11.99
CA GLY A 385 17.73 -10.80 11.72
C GLY A 385 18.11 -10.84 10.24
N CYS A 386 17.75 -11.90 9.52
CA CYS A 386 17.95 -12.00 8.07
C CYS A 386 17.14 -10.95 7.31
N ILE A 387 15.85 -10.79 7.65
CA ILE A 387 14.98 -9.77 7.04
C ILE A 387 15.56 -8.37 7.24
N ARG A 388 15.95 -8.01 8.48
CA ARG A 388 16.55 -6.70 8.79
C ARG A 388 17.83 -6.40 8.03
N ARG A 389 18.59 -7.43 7.63
CA ARG A 389 19.82 -7.29 6.83
C ARG A 389 19.58 -7.41 5.34
N GLY A 390 18.35 -7.71 4.90
CA GLY A 390 18.04 -8.00 3.50
C GLY A 390 18.59 -9.34 3.01
N ASN A 391 19.00 -10.24 3.90
CA ASN A 391 19.53 -11.57 3.57
C ASN A 391 18.38 -12.58 3.43
N VAL A 392 17.64 -12.50 2.34
CA VAL A 392 16.52 -13.36 2.02
C VAL A 392 16.66 -13.93 0.62
N ILE A 393 16.11 -15.11 0.38
CA ILE A 393 16.04 -15.72 -0.94
C ILE A 393 14.64 -15.48 -1.49
N CYS A 394 14.57 -14.78 -2.63
CA CYS A 394 13.32 -14.44 -3.30
C CYS A 394 13.07 -15.41 -4.46
N HIS A 395 11.90 -16.00 -4.50
CA HIS A 395 11.37 -16.74 -5.64
C HIS A 395 10.25 -15.92 -6.27
N PRO A 396 10.50 -15.26 -7.43
CA PRO A 396 9.54 -14.29 -7.97
C PRO A 396 8.25 -14.94 -8.45
N GLY A 397 7.14 -14.25 -8.18
CA GLY A 397 5.84 -14.65 -8.71
C GLY A 397 5.68 -14.24 -10.18
N TYR A 398 4.79 -14.95 -10.90
CA TYR A 398 4.56 -14.75 -12.34
C TYR A 398 3.19 -15.25 -12.76
N ASP A 399 2.62 -14.65 -13.77
CA ASP A 399 1.36 -15.06 -14.44
C ASP A 399 0.25 -15.52 -13.47
N GLY A 400 0.04 -14.77 -12.40
CA GLY A 400 -0.97 -15.05 -11.38
C GLY A 400 -0.56 -16.06 -10.29
N ALA A 401 0.68 -16.55 -10.30
CA ALA A 401 1.27 -17.32 -9.21
C ALA A 401 2.02 -16.38 -8.25
N TYR A 402 1.79 -16.53 -6.94
CA TYR A 402 2.55 -15.80 -5.95
C TYR A 402 4.00 -16.26 -5.90
N GLY A 403 4.91 -15.33 -5.66
CA GLY A 403 6.26 -15.65 -5.25
C GLY A 403 6.34 -16.05 -3.77
N THR A 404 7.54 -16.36 -3.32
CA THR A 404 7.86 -16.72 -1.94
C THR A 404 9.17 -16.15 -1.49
N ILE A 405 9.28 -15.86 -0.20
CA ILE A 405 10.52 -15.42 0.46
C ILE A 405 10.95 -16.50 1.43
N GLU A 406 12.21 -16.91 1.34
CA GLU A 406 12.83 -17.83 2.29
C GLU A 406 13.86 -17.06 3.11
N PHE A 407 13.88 -17.28 4.41
CA PHE A 407 14.88 -16.72 5.31
C PHE A 407 16.05 -17.71 5.34
N GLY A 408 17.19 -17.28 4.78
CA GLY A 408 18.34 -18.14 4.61
C GLY A 408 18.90 -18.72 5.92
N ASN A 409 19.42 -19.94 5.83
CA ASN A 409 20.40 -20.50 6.77
C ASN A 409 21.77 -19.96 6.43
#